data_4acf1b496b688820022c6e53767920d9
#
_entry.id   4acf1b496b688820022c6e53767920d9
#
_cell.length_a   1.000
_cell.length_b   1.000
_cell.length_c   1.000
_cell.angle_alpha   90.00
_cell.angle_beta   90.00
_cell.angle_gamma   90.00
#
_symmetry.space_group_name_H-M   'P 1'
#
loop_
_entity.id
_entity.type
_entity.pdbx_description
1 polymer ?
#
loop_
_entity_poly.entity_id
_entity_poly.type
_entity_poly.pdbx_seq_one_letter_code
_entity_poly.pdbx_strand_id
1 'polypeptide(L)'
;MKLLEPGTEIDGFSVLECIHSGGMAHIYRVEYAVGAPNPGFPLAMKIPRMTAGDGAENIVSFEVELQILPTLTGPHVPRFVAAGDLERLPYLVMEYCSGHTLQHWLDADERPDVATIARLGAAMGRAAHSLHQQNVCHLDLKPGNVLFTHDNHAVLLDFGLSCHAHYPDLLAEELRRAVGSPAWIAPEQVVGVRGDPRSDIFAIGVMLYELATGELPFGAPSTQGGLRQRLWMAPVPPRQYRPDLPEWLQETILRCLEPEAAKRHPSAAHLAFDLAHPDQVPITERGQRQHGLGLRTQFKRWIKAVG
;
A
#
# COMPACT_ATOMS: atom_id res chain seq x y z
N MET A 1 -0.14 24.35 10.32
CA MET A 1 -1.12 25.08 9.47
C MET A 1 -2.49 24.94 10.12
N LYS A 2 -3.30 26.03 10.22
CA LYS A 2 -4.67 25.95 10.70
C LYS A 2 -5.53 25.20 9.66
N LEU A 3 -6.50 24.39 10.12
CA LEU A 3 -7.45 23.76 9.21
C LEU A 3 -8.19 24.82 8.39
N LEU A 4 -8.42 24.53 7.12
CA LEU A 4 -9.25 25.37 6.26
C LEU A 4 -10.71 25.23 6.68
N GLU A 5 -11.40 26.38 6.70
CA GLU A 5 -12.81 26.43 7.03
C GLU A 5 -13.67 26.20 5.78
N PRO A 6 -14.86 25.59 5.91
CA PRO A 6 -15.81 25.48 4.80
C PRO A 6 -16.05 26.84 4.14
N GLY A 7 -16.11 26.88 2.79
CA GLY A 7 -16.22 28.09 2.02
C GLY A 7 -14.89 28.79 1.69
N THR A 8 -13.75 28.28 2.18
CA THR A 8 -12.44 28.79 1.77
C THR A 8 -12.22 28.48 0.29
N GLU A 9 -11.86 29.49 -0.51
CA GLU A 9 -11.54 29.32 -1.94
C GLU A 9 -10.03 29.25 -2.16
N ILE A 10 -9.58 28.27 -2.95
CA ILE A 10 -8.19 28.06 -3.36
C ILE A 10 -8.18 27.76 -4.85
N ASP A 11 -7.61 28.66 -5.65
CA ASP A 11 -7.39 28.51 -7.10
C ASP A 11 -8.63 27.99 -7.88
N GLY A 12 -9.83 28.47 -7.50
CA GLY A 12 -11.10 28.10 -8.14
C GLY A 12 -11.75 26.84 -7.56
N PHE A 13 -11.24 26.31 -6.45
CA PHE A 13 -11.87 25.24 -5.67
C PHE A 13 -12.40 25.81 -4.34
N SER A 14 -13.64 25.45 -3.98
CA SER A 14 -14.26 25.78 -2.70
C SER A 14 -14.19 24.57 -1.75
N VAL A 15 -13.68 24.78 -0.55
CA VAL A 15 -13.60 23.77 0.51
C VAL A 15 -15.00 23.52 1.09
N LEU A 16 -15.43 22.26 1.09
CA LEU A 16 -16.70 21.85 1.70
C LEU A 16 -16.50 21.40 3.15
N GLU A 17 -15.56 20.49 3.37
CA GLU A 17 -15.27 19.92 4.69
C GLU A 17 -13.87 19.30 4.74
N CYS A 18 -13.31 19.13 5.93
CA CYS A 18 -12.11 18.33 6.15
C CYS A 18 -12.53 16.88 6.44
N ILE A 19 -12.22 15.96 5.50
CA ILE A 19 -12.56 14.53 5.63
C ILE A 19 -11.51 13.72 6.36
N HIS A 20 -10.26 14.16 6.33
CA HIS A 20 -9.18 13.51 7.08
C HIS A 20 -8.09 14.50 7.47
N SER A 21 -7.55 14.33 8.68
CA SER A 21 -6.44 15.14 9.19
C SER A 21 -5.40 14.21 9.80
N GLY A 22 -4.45 13.77 8.97
CA GLY A 22 -3.35 12.89 9.36
C GLY A 22 -2.06 13.63 9.73
N GLY A 23 -1.01 12.87 10.03
CA GLY A 23 0.32 13.42 10.34
C GLY A 23 0.98 14.11 9.14
N MET A 24 0.77 13.63 7.93
CA MET A 24 1.46 14.09 6.72
C MET A 24 0.66 15.10 5.90
N ALA A 25 -0.68 15.02 5.91
CA ALA A 25 -1.54 15.88 5.11
C ALA A 25 -2.93 16.06 5.72
N HIS A 26 -3.62 17.09 5.25
CA HIS A 26 -5.07 17.26 5.41
C HIS A 26 -5.76 16.93 4.08
N ILE A 27 -6.87 16.20 4.14
CA ILE A 27 -7.70 15.88 2.97
C ILE A 27 -9.04 16.59 3.14
N TYR A 28 -9.40 17.36 2.15
CA TYR A 28 -10.66 18.11 2.11
C TYR A 28 -11.56 17.61 1.00
N ARG A 29 -12.83 17.58 1.25
CA ARG A 29 -13.84 17.55 0.20
C ARG A 29 -13.89 18.94 -0.43
N VAL A 30 -13.82 19.00 -1.75
CA VAL A 30 -13.88 20.27 -2.47
C VAL A 30 -14.84 20.19 -3.67
N GLU A 31 -15.27 21.35 -4.15
CA GLU A 31 -15.98 21.48 -5.41
C GLU A 31 -15.38 22.64 -6.22
N TYR A 32 -15.69 22.72 -7.49
CA TYR A 32 -15.32 23.89 -8.27
C TYR A 32 -16.12 25.11 -7.79
N ALA A 33 -15.47 26.24 -7.68
CA ALA A 33 -16.12 27.53 -7.44
C ALA A 33 -17.15 27.83 -8.55
N VAL A 34 -18.16 28.63 -8.22
CA VAL A 34 -19.29 28.92 -9.09
C VAL A 34 -18.84 29.41 -10.46
N GLY A 35 -19.29 28.75 -11.54
CA GLY A 35 -19.00 29.11 -12.92
C GLY A 35 -17.87 28.30 -13.60
N ALA A 36 -17.17 27.42 -12.86
CA ALA A 36 -16.18 26.51 -13.44
C ALA A 36 -16.83 25.21 -13.96
N PRO A 37 -16.28 24.56 -14.99
CA PRO A 37 -16.80 23.31 -15.52
C PRO A 37 -16.69 22.18 -14.49
N ASN A 38 -17.80 21.55 -14.16
CA ASN A 38 -17.83 20.40 -13.25
C ASN A 38 -17.32 19.14 -14.01
N PRO A 39 -16.34 18.39 -13.48
CA PRO A 39 -15.81 17.18 -14.12
C PRO A 39 -16.80 15.99 -14.09
N GLY A 40 -17.95 16.12 -13.41
CA GLY A 40 -18.97 15.07 -13.32
C GLY A 40 -18.68 14.02 -12.25
N PHE A 41 -17.70 14.25 -11.37
CA PHE A 41 -17.37 13.41 -10.20
C PHE A 41 -16.94 14.26 -9.00
N PRO A 42 -17.09 13.75 -7.78
CA PRO A 42 -16.70 14.46 -6.58
C PRO A 42 -15.17 14.61 -6.46
N LEU A 43 -14.72 15.68 -5.80
CA LEU A 43 -13.31 16.03 -5.69
C LEU A 43 -12.80 15.96 -4.25
N ALA A 44 -11.53 15.59 -4.12
CA ALA A 44 -10.75 15.70 -2.90
C ALA A 44 -9.51 16.56 -3.15
N MET A 45 -9.16 17.40 -2.18
CA MET A 45 -7.93 18.19 -2.17
C MET A 45 -7.05 17.71 -1.02
N LYS A 46 -5.84 17.25 -1.34
CA LYS A 46 -4.81 16.90 -0.38
C LYS A 46 -3.85 18.07 -0.24
N ILE A 47 -3.65 18.53 1.00
CA ILE A 47 -2.71 19.61 1.34
C ILE A 47 -1.68 19.04 2.31
N PRO A 48 -0.39 19.01 1.98
CA PRO A 48 0.65 18.50 2.87
C PRO A 48 0.79 19.38 4.10
N ARG A 49 1.11 18.76 5.23
CA ARG A 49 1.47 19.50 6.44
C ARG A 49 2.94 19.92 6.36
N MET A 50 3.15 21.21 6.30
CA MET A 50 4.48 21.82 6.27
C MET A 50 4.71 22.58 7.58
N THR A 51 5.00 21.86 8.67
CA THR A 51 5.37 22.50 9.94
C THR A 51 6.90 22.52 10.07
N ALA A 52 7.42 23.59 10.67
CA ALA A 52 8.85 23.70 10.94
C ALA A 52 9.27 22.55 11.89
N GLY A 53 10.01 21.56 11.37
CA GLY A 53 10.38 20.33 12.07
C GLY A 53 9.82 19.04 11.47
N ASP A 54 8.78 19.10 10.65
CA ASP A 54 8.40 17.98 9.79
C ASP A 54 9.48 17.85 8.72
N GLY A 55 10.20 16.72 8.71
CA GLY A 55 11.40 16.53 7.91
C GLY A 55 11.16 16.74 6.41
N ALA A 56 12.22 16.95 5.66
CA ALA A 56 12.23 17.01 4.20
C ALA A 56 11.44 15.86 3.52
N GLU A 57 11.26 14.76 4.26
CA GLU A 57 10.51 13.56 3.82
C GLU A 57 9.07 13.83 3.39
N ASN A 58 8.34 14.69 4.11
CA ASN A 58 6.94 15.01 3.76
C ASN A 58 6.86 15.81 2.46
N ILE A 59 7.82 16.69 2.23
CA ILE A 59 7.89 17.50 1.01
C ILE A 59 8.25 16.62 -0.17
N VAL A 60 9.32 15.82 -0.05
CA VAL A 60 9.76 14.90 -1.11
C VAL A 60 8.67 13.88 -1.43
N SER A 61 8.00 13.33 -0.42
CA SER A 61 6.86 12.42 -0.61
C SER A 61 5.72 13.08 -1.40
N PHE A 62 5.41 14.35 -1.09
CA PHE A 62 4.39 15.09 -1.83
C PHE A 62 4.82 15.40 -3.28
N GLU A 63 6.09 15.74 -3.50
CA GLU A 63 6.65 15.92 -4.85
C GLU A 63 6.58 14.63 -5.68
N VAL A 64 6.89 13.48 -5.08
CA VAL A 64 6.73 12.16 -5.72
C VAL A 64 5.27 11.94 -6.13
N GLU A 65 4.30 12.24 -5.27
CA GLU A 65 2.89 12.09 -5.60
C GLU A 65 2.46 13.02 -6.73
N LEU A 66 2.93 14.26 -6.74
CA LEU A 66 2.71 15.22 -7.84
C LEU A 66 3.33 14.78 -9.17
N GLN A 67 4.44 14.06 -9.12
CA GLN A 67 5.09 13.51 -10.30
C GLN A 67 4.36 12.27 -10.84
N ILE A 68 3.88 11.40 -9.98
CA ILE A 68 3.36 10.07 -10.35
C ILE A 68 1.87 10.10 -10.66
N LEU A 69 1.03 10.65 -9.78
CA LEU A 69 -0.43 10.56 -9.94
C LEU A 69 -0.94 11.11 -11.29
N PRO A 70 -0.41 12.23 -11.84
CA PRO A 70 -0.84 12.74 -13.15
C PRO A 70 -0.57 11.79 -14.32
N THR A 71 0.35 10.83 -14.17
CA THR A 71 0.70 9.86 -15.22
C THR A 71 -0.18 8.61 -15.20
N LEU A 72 -0.91 8.41 -14.10
CA LEU A 72 -1.71 7.22 -13.89
C LEU A 72 -3.12 7.34 -14.45
N THR A 73 -3.62 6.24 -14.98
CA THR A 73 -4.97 6.15 -15.56
C THR A 73 -5.67 4.85 -15.15
N GLY A 74 -6.98 4.82 -15.36
CA GLY A 74 -7.80 3.62 -15.16
C GLY A 74 -8.58 3.62 -13.83
N PRO A 75 -9.34 2.56 -13.56
CA PRO A 75 -10.30 2.51 -12.46
C PRO A 75 -9.69 2.22 -11.09
N HIS A 76 -8.40 1.95 -11.04
CA HIS A 76 -7.70 1.52 -9.82
C HIS A 76 -6.91 2.64 -9.14
N VAL A 77 -7.02 3.87 -9.64
CA VAL A 77 -6.35 5.07 -9.12
C VAL A 77 -7.31 6.26 -9.17
N PRO A 78 -7.23 7.22 -8.25
CA PRO A 78 -8.00 8.46 -8.35
C PRO A 78 -7.59 9.24 -9.60
N ARG A 79 -8.53 9.82 -10.29
CA ARG A 79 -8.23 10.72 -11.43
C ARG A 79 -7.58 12.00 -10.93
N PHE A 80 -6.42 12.34 -11.46
CA PHE A 80 -5.78 13.64 -11.24
C PHE A 80 -6.61 14.77 -11.87
N VAL A 81 -6.70 15.92 -11.18
CA VAL A 81 -7.47 17.09 -11.63
C VAL A 81 -6.58 18.34 -11.73
N ALA A 82 -5.90 18.68 -10.65
CA ALA A 82 -5.07 19.87 -10.57
C ALA A 82 -4.02 19.76 -9.47
N ALA A 83 -3.00 20.59 -9.54
CA ALA A 83 -2.02 20.78 -8.49
C ALA A 83 -1.72 22.24 -8.27
N GLY A 84 -1.43 22.63 -7.04
CA GLY A 84 -0.98 23.96 -6.66
C GLY A 84 0.52 24.10 -6.78
N ASP A 85 0.96 25.37 -6.69
CA ASP A 85 2.38 25.74 -6.73
C ASP A 85 3.05 25.42 -5.38
N LEU A 86 4.14 24.67 -5.43
CA LEU A 86 4.93 24.31 -4.25
C LEU A 86 5.50 25.53 -3.49
N GLU A 87 5.77 26.63 -4.20
CA GLU A 87 6.32 27.86 -3.60
C GLU A 87 5.26 28.69 -2.86
N ARG A 88 3.97 28.56 -3.24
CA ARG A 88 2.87 29.34 -2.65
C ARG A 88 2.02 28.54 -1.69
N LEU A 89 1.27 27.59 -2.24
CA LEU A 89 0.42 26.67 -1.47
C LEU A 89 0.41 25.32 -2.18
N PRO A 90 1.18 24.35 -1.69
CA PRO A 90 1.16 23.01 -2.28
C PRO A 90 -0.18 22.34 -1.99
N TYR A 91 -0.85 21.89 -3.05
CA TYR A 91 -2.03 21.04 -2.96
C TYR A 91 -2.12 20.12 -4.18
N LEU A 92 -2.88 19.07 -4.03
CA LEU A 92 -3.22 18.11 -5.07
C LEU A 92 -4.74 17.93 -5.08
N VAL A 93 -5.40 18.14 -6.22
CA VAL A 93 -6.83 17.86 -6.41
C VAL A 93 -6.98 16.63 -7.27
N MET A 94 -7.79 15.70 -6.80
CA MET A 94 -8.06 14.42 -7.43
C MET A 94 -9.52 14.02 -7.23
N GLU A 95 -9.94 12.97 -7.90
CA GLU A 95 -11.22 12.32 -7.66
C GLU A 95 -11.36 11.89 -6.21
N TYR A 96 -12.51 12.19 -5.61
CA TYR A 96 -12.91 11.61 -4.33
C TYR A 96 -13.53 10.24 -4.58
N CYS A 97 -12.81 9.18 -4.28
CA CYS A 97 -13.29 7.82 -4.38
C CYS A 97 -14.16 7.46 -3.17
N SER A 98 -15.42 7.07 -3.41
CA SER A 98 -16.33 6.63 -2.36
C SER A 98 -16.19 5.14 -2.08
N GLY A 99 -16.16 4.75 -0.80
CA GLY A 99 -16.03 3.35 -0.39
C GLY A 99 -15.45 3.23 1.01
N HIS A 100 -14.98 2.02 1.33
CA HIS A 100 -14.33 1.70 2.59
C HIS A 100 -12.89 1.26 2.35
N THR A 101 -11.94 1.74 3.15
CA THR A 101 -10.57 1.21 3.10
C THR A 101 -10.51 -0.21 3.67
N LEU A 102 -9.47 -0.96 3.36
CA LEU A 102 -9.29 -2.31 3.93
C LEU A 102 -9.27 -2.29 5.46
N GLN A 103 -8.89 -1.16 6.07
CA GLN A 103 -8.93 -0.97 7.53
C GLN A 103 -10.33 -1.23 8.11
N HIS A 104 -11.39 -0.91 7.37
CA HIS A 104 -12.76 -1.17 7.81
C HIS A 104 -13.03 -2.66 8.11
N TRP A 105 -12.47 -3.59 7.31
CA TRP A 105 -12.60 -5.03 7.58
C TRP A 105 -11.70 -5.51 8.70
N LEU A 106 -10.56 -4.85 8.92
CA LEU A 106 -9.65 -5.18 10.03
C LEU A 106 -10.17 -4.66 11.37
N ASP A 107 -10.91 -3.56 11.37
CA ASP A 107 -11.52 -2.98 12.57
C ASP A 107 -12.85 -3.66 12.93
N ALA A 108 -13.39 -4.54 12.09
CA ALA A 108 -14.62 -5.26 12.35
C ALA A 108 -14.43 -6.31 13.46
N ASP A 109 -15.47 -6.50 14.30
CA ASP A 109 -15.44 -7.49 15.40
C ASP A 109 -15.29 -8.92 14.89
N GLU A 110 -15.83 -9.22 13.70
CA GLU A 110 -15.76 -10.54 13.09
C GLU A 110 -14.79 -10.57 11.92
N ARG A 111 -13.96 -11.59 11.89
CA ARG A 111 -13.04 -11.84 10.76
C ARG A 111 -13.83 -12.19 9.50
N PRO A 112 -13.43 -11.66 8.33
CA PRO A 112 -14.09 -11.99 7.08
C PRO A 112 -13.95 -13.48 6.75
N ASP A 113 -14.95 -14.00 6.05
CA ASP A 113 -14.90 -15.37 5.54
C ASP A 113 -13.84 -15.54 4.43
N VAL A 114 -13.55 -16.80 4.11
CA VAL A 114 -12.53 -17.15 3.10
C VAL A 114 -12.85 -16.55 1.73
N ALA A 115 -14.12 -16.54 1.33
CA ALA A 115 -14.55 -16.00 0.05
C ALA A 115 -14.33 -14.48 -0.03
N THR A 116 -14.63 -13.78 1.06
CA THR A 116 -14.37 -12.34 1.19
C THR A 116 -12.88 -12.02 1.15
N ILE A 117 -12.04 -12.76 1.90
CA ILE A 117 -10.57 -12.60 1.88
C ILE A 117 -10.03 -12.79 0.45
N ALA A 118 -10.44 -13.86 -0.22
CA ALA A 118 -10.03 -14.15 -1.59
C ALA A 118 -10.45 -13.05 -2.58
N ARG A 119 -11.70 -12.58 -2.48
CA ARG A 119 -12.26 -11.52 -3.32
C ARG A 119 -11.52 -10.19 -3.13
N LEU A 120 -11.29 -9.77 -1.89
CA LEU A 120 -10.54 -8.55 -1.55
C LEU A 120 -9.09 -8.65 -2.05
N GLY A 121 -8.44 -9.79 -1.81
CA GLY A 121 -7.08 -10.05 -2.27
C GLY A 121 -6.94 -10.04 -3.79
N ALA A 122 -7.87 -10.67 -4.49
CA ALA A 122 -7.89 -10.66 -5.96
C ALA A 122 -8.10 -9.25 -6.51
N ALA A 123 -8.93 -8.42 -5.88
CA ALA A 123 -9.13 -7.02 -6.26
C ALA A 123 -7.85 -6.19 -6.03
N MET A 124 -7.16 -6.36 -4.87
CA MET A 124 -5.86 -5.74 -4.60
C MET A 124 -4.81 -6.16 -5.64
N GLY A 125 -4.75 -7.46 -5.97
CA GLY A 125 -3.83 -7.97 -6.98
C GLY A 125 -4.07 -7.37 -8.36
N ARG A 126 -5.33 -7.20 -8.78
CA ARG A 126 -5.68 -6.53 -10.06
C ARG A 126 -5.29 -5.06 -10.05
N ALA A 127 -5.55 -4.35 -8.95
CA ALA A 127 -5.20 -2.94 -8.81
C ALA A 127 -3.67 -2.73 -8.86
N ALA A 128 -2.91 -3.50 -8.10
CA ALA A 128 -1.46 -3.47 -8.15
C ALA A 128 -0.91 -3.83 -9.54
N HIS A 129 -1.51 -4.85 -10.21
CA HIS A 129 -1.11 -5.20 -11.57
C HIS A 129 -1.34 -4.05 -12.56
N SER A 130 -2.50 -3.39 -12.50
CA SER A 130 -2.79 -2.20 -13.34
C SER A 130 -1.76 -1.09 -13.16
N LEU A 131 -1.27 -0.88 -11.93
CA LEU A 131 -0.23 0.07 -11.62
C LEU A 131 1.13 -0.36 -12.21
N HIS A 132 1.50 -1.64 -12.03
CA HIS A 132 2.74 -2.20 -12.57
C HIS A 132 2.80 -2.15 -14.10
N GLN A 133 1.67 -2.30 -14.80
CA GLN A 133 1.58 -2.14 -16.25
C GLN A 133 1.84 -0.70 -16.71
N GLN A 134 1.71 0.26 -15.82
CA GLN A 134 2.04 1.67 -16.05
C GLN A 134 3.45 2.03 -15.54
N ASN A 135 4.30 1.01 -15.30
CA ASN A 135 5.68 1.13 -14.81
C ASN A 135 5.82 1.78 -13.42
N VAL A 136 4.79 1.71 -12.59
CA VAL A 136 4.79 2.27 -11.23
C VAL A 136 4.67 1.16 -10.21
N CYS A 137 5.51 1.20 -9.16
CA CYS A 137 5.39 0.42 -7.94
C CYS A 137 4.89 1.34 -6.82
N HIS A 138 3.90 0.89 -6.06
CA HIS A 138 3.28 1.71 -5.01
C HIS A 138 4.19 1.89 -3.79
N LEU A 139 4.80 0.81 -3.32
CA LEU A 139 5.79 0.72 -2.24
C LEU A 139 5.33 1.15 -0.83
N ASP A 140 4.07 1.55 -0.66
CA ASP A 140 3.44 1.82 0.65
C ASP A 140 2.01 1.30 0.71
N LEU A 141 1.76 0.10 0.16
CA LEU A 141 0.47 -0.56 0.31
C LEU A 141 0.26 -0.96 1.78
N LYS A 142 -0.85 -0.48 2.31
CA LYS A 142 -1.32 -0.74 3.68
C LYS A 142 -2.84 -0.63 3.72
N PRO A 143 -3.50 -1.09 4.79
CA PRO A 143 -4.96 -1.09 4.86
C PRO A 143 -5.63 0.27 4.60
N GLY A 144 -5.01 1.36 5.05
CA GLY A 144 -5.53 2.71 4.83
C GLY A 144 -5.37 3.24 3.40
N ASN A 145 -4.48 2.64 2.59
CA ASN A 145 -4.19 3.07 1.22
C ASN A 145 -4.90 2.21 0.16
N VAL A 146 -5.69 1.23 0.56
CA VAL A 146 -6.51 0.41 -0.35
C VAL A 146 -7.97 0.63 -0.05
N LEU A 147 -8.67 1.30 -0.95
CA LEU A 147 -10.10 1.60 -0.86
C LEU A 147 -10.88 0.63 -1.75
N PHE A 148 -11.97 0.09 -1.25
CA PHE A 148 -12.92 -0.72 -2.00
C PHE A 148 -14.18 0.09 -2.26
N THR A 149 -14.51 0.26 -3.54
CA THR A 149 -15.76 0.90 -3.97
C THR A 149 -16.95 -0.02 -3.72
N HIS A 150 -18.17 0.51 -3.85
CA HIS A 150 -19.40 -0.27 -3.72
C HIS A 150 -19.46 -1.45 -4.69
N ASP A 151 -18.83 -1.35 -5.85
CA ASP A 151 -18.73 -2.44 -6.84
C ASP A 151 -17.55 -3.40 -6.57
N ASN A 152 -16.94 -3.30 -5.38
CA ASN A 152 -15.77 -4.09 -4.95
C ASN A 152 -14.53 -3.96 -5.84
N HIS A 153 -14.36 -2.84 -6.52
CA HIS A 153 -13.10 -2.49 -7.16
C HIS A 153 -12.14 -1.94 -6.10
N ALA A 154 -10.88 -2.37 -6.14
CA ALA A 154 -9.85 -1.76 -5.33
C ALA A 154 -9.29 -0.52 -6.02
N VAL A 155 -9.23 0.59 -5.29
CA VAL A 155 -8.57 1.84 -5.69
C VAL A 155 -7.39 2.06 -4.76
N LEU A 156 -6.21 2.26 -5.32
CA LEU A 156 -4.98 2.54 -4.57
C LEU A 156 -4.86 4.04 -4.35
N LEU A 157 -4.56 4.42 -3.11
CA LEU A 157 -4.49 5.79 -2.64
C LEU A 157 -3.08 6.10 -2.15
N ASP A 158 -2.68 7.37 -2.20
CA ASP A 158 -1.44 7.89 -1.62
C ASP A 158 -0.16 7.35 -2.29
N PHE A 159 0.28 8.05 -3.32
CA PHE A 159 1.44 7.69 -4.14
C PHE A 159 2.76 8.33 -3.68
N GLY A 160 2.78 8.92 -2.49
CA GLY A 160 3.94 9.66 -1.98
C GLY A 160 5.21 8.83 -1.77
N LEU A 161 5.13 7.50 -1.71
CA LEU A 161 6.29 6.61 -1.62
C LEU A 161 6.51 5.76 -2.88
N SER A 162 5.74 6.00 -3.92
CA SER A 162 5.81 5.25 -5.18
C SER A 162 7.10 5.53 -5.95
N CYS A 163 7.42 4.68 -6.89
CA CYS A 163 8.46 4.96 -7.88
C CYS A 163 8.01 4.56 -9.27
N HIS A 164 8.47 5.29 -10.27
CA HIS A 164 8.23 5.02 -11.68
C HIS A 164 9.53 4.55 -12.35
N ALA A 165 9.48 3.46 -13.14
CA ALA A 165 10.68 2.84 -13.70
C ALA A 165 11.51 3.77 -14.62
N HIS A 166 10.91 4.85 -15.13
CA HIS A 166 11.55 5.76 -16.07
C HIS A 166 11.77 7.18 -15.52
N TYR A 167 11.44 7.43 -14.24
CA TYR A 167 11.65 8.72 -13.59
C TYR A 167 12.71 8.60 -12.49
N PRO A 168 13.41 9.70 -12.15
CA PRO A 168 14.30 9.74 -10.99
C PRO A 168 13.54 9.32 -9.72
N ASP A 169 14.13 8.46 -8.91
CA ASP A 169 13.58 8.10 -7.60
C ASP A 169 14.05 9.12 -6.55
N LEU A 170 13.28 10.21 -6.40
CA LEU A 170 13.60 11.31 -5.48
C LEU A 170 13.80 10.82 -4.03
N LEU A 171 13.04 9.79 -3.63
CA LEU A 171 13.17 9.23 -2.27
C LEU A 171 14.46 8.43 -2.08
N ALA A 172 14.94 7.72 -3.10
CA ALA A 172 16.21 7.01 -3.04
C ALA A 172 17.41 7.98 -2.95
N GLU A 173 17.28 9.15 -3.60
CA GLU A 173 18.32 10.18 -3.60
C GLU A 173 18.39 10.92 -2.25
N GLU A 174 17.24 11.25 -1.65
CA GLU A 174 17.14 12.08 -0.44
C GLU A 174 17.18 11.24 0.86
N LEU A 175 16.64 10.03 0.86
CA LEU A 175 16.45 9.24 2.06
C LEU A 175 17.36 8.00 2.09
N ARG A 176 18.39 8.06 2.94
CA ARG A 176 19.35 6.95 3.15
C ARG A 176 18.81 5.81 4.05
N ARG A 177 17.50 5.76 4.31
CA ARG A 177 16.88 4.76 5.18
C ARG A 177 15.71 4.07 4.48
N ALA A 178 15.31 2.92 5.02
CA ALA A 178 14.10 2.24 4.57
C ALA A 178 12.88 3.16 4.73
N VAL A 179 12.13 3.35 3.63
CA VAL A 179 10.94 4.20 3.59
C VAL A 179 9.74 3.31 3.31
N GLY A 180 8.68 3.50 4.08
CA GLY A 180 7.43 2.74 4.01
C GLY A 180 6.84 2.47 5.39
N SER A 181 5.62 1.99 5.41
CA SER A 181 4.91 1.65 6.64
C SER A 181 5.47 0.37 7.27
N PRO A 182 6.02 0.41 8.50
CA PRO A 182 6.88 -0.65 9.05
C PRO A 182 6.28 -2.05 9.07
N ALA A 183 4.96 -2.19 9.25
CA ALA A 183 4.31 -3.50 9.29
C ALA A 183 4.27 -4.17 7.91
N TRP A 184 4.13 -3.41 6.82
CA TRP A 184 3.87 -3.89 5.46
C TRP A 184 5.06 -3.81 4.51
N ILE A 185 6.14 -3.12 4.89
CA ILE A 185 7.35 -2.93 4.06
C ILE A 185 7.98 -4.26 3.68
N ALA A 186 8.38 -4.42 2.41
CA ALA A 186 8.99 -5.65 1.90
C ALA A 186 10.48 -5.79 2.32
N PRO A 187 11.01 -7.03 2.37
CA PRO A 187 12.42 -7.30 2.71
C PRO A 187 13.43 -6.49 1.89
N GLU A 188 13.22 -6.40 0.57
CA GLU A 188 14.10 -5.64 -0.33
C GLU A 188 14.08 -4.13 -0.04
N GLN A 189 12.94 -3.57 0.33
CA GLN A 189 12.84 -2.16 0.74
C GLN A 189 13.62 -1.89 2.04
N VAL A 190 13.66 -2.86 2.97
CA VAL A 190 14.42 -2.73 4.22
C VAL A 190 15.93 -2.60 3.96
N VAL A 191 16.42 -3.16 2.85
CA VAL A 191 17.83 -3.04 2.43
C VAL A 191 18.05 -1.98 1.34
N GLY A 192 17.05 -1.11 1.13
CA GLY A 192 17.17 0.05 0.23
C GLY A 192 16.92 -0.25 -1.25
N VAL A 193 16.45 -1.44 -1.60
CA VAL A 193 16.07 -1.77 -2.99
C VAL A 193 14.64 -1.35 -3.23
N ARG A 194 14.43 -0.50 -4.24
CA ARG A 194 13.13 0.03 -4.65
C ARG A 194 12.85 -0.35 -6.11
N GLY A 195 11.58 -0.29 -6.52
CA GLY A 195 11.17 -0.52 -7.92
C GLY A 195 10.94 -1.98 -8.30
N ASP A 196 10.99 -2.93 -7.38
CA ASP A 196 10.54 -4.29 -7.65
C ASP A 196 9.01 -4.40 -7.42
N PRO A 197 8.19 -4.67 -8.45
CA PRO A 197 6.73 -4.78 -8.30
C PRO A 197 6.30 -5.88 -7.32
N ARG A 198 7.17 -6.83 -7.01
CA ARG A 198 6.91 -7.88 -6.03
C ARG A 198 6.98 -7.39 -4.58
N SER A 199 7.44 -6.17 -4.34
CA SER A 199 7.32 -5.49 -3.03
C SER A 199 5.85 -5.23 -2.70
N ASP A 200 5.05 -4.80 -3.68
CA ASP A 200 3.61 -4.61 -3.50
C ASP A 200 2.90 -5.95 -3.24
N ILE A 201 3.34 -7.04 -3.89
CA ILE A 201 2.82 -8.40 -3.62
C ILE A 201 3.10 -8.82 -2.18
N PHE A 202 4.28 -8.50 -1.64
CA PHE A 202 4.58 -8.78 -0.23
C PHE A 202 3.65 -8.01 0.70
N ALA A 203 3.43 -6.73 0.47
CA ALA A 203 2.52 -5.90 1.27
C ALA A 203 1.06 -6.44 1.21
N ILE A 204 0.58 -6.86 0.02
CA ILE A 204 -0.72 -7.53 -0.12
C ILE A 204 -0.73 -8.84 0.70
N GLY A 205 0.35 -9.61 0.67
CA GLY A 205 0.49 -10.81 1.48
C GLY A 205 0.38 -10.55 2.99
N VAL A 206 0.96 -9.46 3.49
CA VAL A 206 0.82 -9.04 4.90
C VAL A 206 -0.63 -8.70 5.22
N MET A 207 -1.30 -7.94 4.36
CA MET A 207 -2.72 -7.58 4.55
C MET A 207 -3.64 -8.81 4.51
N LEU A 208 -3.40 -9.76 3.61
CA LEU A 208 -4.15 -11.02 3.55
C LEU A 208 -3.92 -11.89 4.78
N TYR A 209 -2.69 -11.92 5.28
CA TYR A 209 -2.37 -12.62 6.52
C TYR A 209 -3.14 -12.03 7.70
N GLU A 210 -3.14 -10.70 7.83
CA GLU A 210 -3.83 -9.98 8.90
C GLU A 210 -5.36 -10.19 8.81
N LEU A 211 -5.97 -10.10 7.63
CA LEU A 211 -7.39 -10.42 7.41
C LEU A 211 -7.75 -11.86 7.80
N ALA A 212 -6.84 -12.81 7.51
CA ALA A 212 -7.10 -14.22 7.79
C ALA A 212 -6.93 -14.58 9.27
N THR A 213 -5.98 -13.95 9.97
CA THR A 213 -5.54 -14.36 11.31
C THR A 213 -5.86 -13.35 12.40
N GLY A 214 -6.01 -12.07 12.06
CA GLY A 214 -6.06 -10.94 13.01
C GLY A 214 -4.68 -10.55 13.54
N GLU A 215 -3.60 -11.16 13.02
CA GLU A 215 -2.24 -10.93 13.48
C GLU A 215 -1.34 -10.43 12.34
N LEU A 216 -0.32 -9.67 12.68
CA LEU A 216 0.72 -9.27 11.72
C LEU A 216 1.81 -10.35 11.62
N PRO A 217 2.20 -10.82 10.43
CA PRO A 217 3.13 -11.94 10.25
C PRO A 217 4.52 -11.69 10.84
N PHE A 218 4.92 -10.43 10.98
CA PHE A 218 6.22 -10.01 11.53
C PHE A 218 6.07 -8.99 12.67
N GLY A 219 4.85 -8.87 13.24
CA GLY A 219 4.51 -7.86 14.24
C GLY A 219 4.57 -6.43 13.72
N ALA A 220 4.50 -5.46 14.63
CA ALA A 220 4.62 -4.04 14.36
C ALA A 220 6.02 -3.53 14.79
N PRO A 221 7.04 -3.65 13.95
CA PRO A 221 8.41 -3.33 14.35
C PRO A 221 8.60 -1.82 14.51
N SER A 222 9.17 -1.42 15.66
CA SER A 222 9.54 -0.03 15.97
C SER A 222 11.04 0.26 15.82
N THR A 223 11.85 -0.77 15.52
CA THR A 223 13.30 -0.66 15.39
C THR A 223 13.80 -1.23 14.05
N GLN A 224 14.95 -0.79 13.60
CA GLN A 224 15.62 -1.33 12.40
C GLN A 224 15.91 -2.84 12.53
N GLY A 225 16.26 -3.31 13.73
CA GLY A 225 16.45 -4.74 14.02
C GLY A 225 15.15 -5.53 13.83
N GLY A 226 14.03 -5.00 14.32
CA GLY A 226 12.70 -5.57 14.11
C GLY A 226 12.31 -5.62 12.63
N LEU A 227 12.56 -4.53 11.89
CA LEU A 227 12.31 -4.50 10.43
C LEU A 227 13.10 -5.57 9.68
N ARG A 228 14.35 -5.82 10.06
CA ARG A 228 15.21 -6.81 9.40
C ARG A 228 14.78 -8.25 9.62
N GLN A 229 13.94 -8.55 10.62
CA GLN A 229 13.47 -9.93 10.88
C GLN A 229 12.84 -10.58 9.64
N ARG A 230 12.09 -9.83 8.84
CA ARG A 230 11.46 -10.32 7.61
C ARG A 230 12.43 -10.80 6.52
N LEU A 231 13.72 -10.48 6.64
CA LEU A 231 14.76 -10.97 5.72
C LEU A 231 15.07 -12.47 5.94
N TRP A 232 14.79 -13.02 7.13
CA TRP A 232 15.13 -14.40 7.46
C TRP A 232 14.07 -15.19 8.23
N MET A 233 13.14 -14.51 8.93
CA MET A 233 12.06 -15.20 9.65
C MET A 233 10.98 -15.64 8.69
N ALA A 234 10.49 -16.87 8.91
CA ALA A 234 9.22 -17.31 8.34
C ALA A 234 8.09 -16.89 9.29
N PRO A 235 6.95 -16.40 8.77
CA PRO A 235 5.79 -16.12 9.60
C PRO A 235 5.22 -17.43 10.19
N VAL A 236 4.46 -17.32 11.28
CA VAL A 236 3.65 -18.44 11.76
C VAL A 236 2.66 -18.83 10.65
N PRO A 237 2.51 -20.12 10.31
CA PRO A 237 1.51 -20.52 9.32
C PRO A 237 0.09 -20.07 9.73
N PRO A 238 -0.68 -19.41 8.85
CA PRO A 238 -2.01 -18.87 9.16
C PRO A 238 -2.96 -19.88 9.82
N ARG A 239 -2.90 -21.16 9.42
CA ARG A 239 -3.74 -22.23 9.99
C ARG A 239 -3.44 -22.57 11.46
N GLN A 240 -2.34 -22.07 12.05
CA GLN A 240 -2.12 -22.15 13.48
C GLN A 240 -3.03 -21.19 14.26
N TYR A 241 -3.40 -20.05 13.68
CA TYR A 241 -4.35 -19.11 14.27
C TYR A 241 -5.79 -19.39 13.83
N ARG A 242 -5.97 -19.88 12.61
CA ARG A 242 -7.28 -20.19 12.01
C ARG A 242 -7.25 -21.56 11.34
N PRO A 243 -7.50 -22.66 12.10
CA PRO A 243 -7.37 -24.05 11.63
C PRO A 243 -8.30 -24.41 10.46
N ASP A 244 -9.45 -23.74 10.35
CA ASP A 244 -10.44 -23.90 9.27
C ASP A 244 -10.04 -23.21 7.95
N LEU A 245 -8.94 -22.44 7.93
CA LEU A 245 -8.45 -21.80 6.73
C LEU A 245 -8.03 -22.85 5.69
N PRO A 246 -8.51 -22.78 4.42
CA PRO A 246 -8.11 -23.74 3.39
C PRO A 246 -6.60 -23.69 3.11
N GLU A 247 -6.04 -24.85 2.78
CA GLU A 247 -4.60 -24.96 2.49
C GLU A 247 -4.14 -24.09 1.33
N TRP A 248 -4.95 -23.98 0.29
CA TRP A 248 -4.64 -23.13 -0.87
C TRP A 248 -4.51 -21.65 -0.49
N LEU A 249 -5.35 -21.15 0.42
CA LEU A 249 -5.28 -19.74 0.83
C LEU A 249 -4.05 -19.49 1.72
N GLN A 250 -3.75 -20.42 2.66
CA GLN A 250 -2.50 -20.37 3.41
C GLN A 250 -1.28 -20.38 2.48
N GLU A 251 -1.27 -21.26 1.48
CA GLU A 251 -0.17 -21.37 0.51
C GLU A 251 0.02 -20.07 -0.27
N THR A 252 -1.08 -19.49 -0.77
CA THR A 252 -1.07 -18.22 -1.51
C THR A 252 -0.52 -17.08 -0.63
N ILE A 253 -1.00 -16.97 0.62
CA ILE A 253 -0.51 -15.96 1.57
C ILE A 253 0.99 -16.14 1.84
N LEU A 254 1.42 -17.36 2.18
CA LEU A 254 2.82 -17.64 2.52
C LEU A 254 3.75 -17.44 1.31
N ARG A 255 3.26 -17.68 0.09
CA ARG A 255 4.02 -17.39 -1.13
C ARG A 255 4.25 -15.89 -1.32
N CYS A 256 3.27 -15.04 -1.03
CA CYS A 256 3.48 -13.58 -1.04
C CYS A 256 4.55 -13.15 -0.04
N LEU A 257 4.64 -13.82 1.11
CA LEU A 257 5.53 -13.48 2.21
C LEU A 257 6.94 -14.10 2.11
N GLU A 258 7.29 -14.73 0.99
CA GLU A 258 8.65 -15.23 0.77
C GLU A 258 9.66 -14.08 0.85
N PRO A 259 10.74 -14.22 1.65
CA PRO A 259 11.77 -13.18 1.77
C PRO A 259 12.42 -12.83 0.43
N GLU A 260 12.71 -13.85 -0.39
CA GLU A 260 13.25 -13.68 -1.74
C GLU A 260 12.13 -13.34 -2.73
N ALA A 261 12.13 -12.14 -3.31
CA ALA A 261 11.11 -11.69 -4.24
C ALA A 261 10.89 -12.66 -5.43
N ALA A 262 11.95 -13.32 -5.91
CA ALA A 262 11.87 -14.32 -7.00
C ALA A 262 11.04 -15.58 -6.65
N LYS A 263 10.79 -15.84 -5.36
CA LYS A 263 9.98 -16.98 -4.91
C LYS A 263 8.51 -16.63 -4.69
N ARG A 264 8.15 -15.35 -4.76
CA ARG A 264 6.77 -14.86 -4.71
C ARG A 264 6.04 -15.16 -6.04
N HIS A 265 4.82 -14.68 -6.17
CA HIS A 265 4.11 -14.66 -7.45
C HIS A 265 4.90 -13.82 -8.46
N PRO A 266 5.01 -14.27 -9.73
CA PRO A 266 5.78 -13.54 -10.75
C PRO A 266 5.25 -12.13 -11.02
N SER A 267 3.93 -11.94 -10.86
CA SER A 267 3.26 -10.65 -10.96
C SER A 267 2.00 -10.61 -10.06
N ALA A 268 1.49 -9.43 -9.81
CA ALA A 268 0.24 -9.25 -9.07
C ALA A 268 -0.99 -9.86 -9.81
N ALA A 269 -0.92 -10.01 -11.14
CA ALA A 269 -1.94 -10.75 -11.90
C ALA A 269 -1.95 -12.24 -11.54
N HIS A 270 -0.79 -12.87 -11.34
CA HIS A 270 -0.74 -14.27 -10.90
C HIS A 270 -1.29 -14.44 -9.48
N LEU A 271 -1.04 -13.49 -8.58
CA LEU A 271 -1.66 -13.49 -7.26
C LEU A 271 -3.19 -13.39 -7.36
N ALA A 272 -3.69 -12.45 -8.17
CA ALA A 272 -5.13 -12.29 -8.38
C ALA A 272 -5.76 -13.56 -9.00
N PHE A 273 -5.04 -14.23 -9.89
CA PHE A 273 -5.47 -15.49 -10.51
C PHE A 273 -5.54 -16.61 -9.48
N ASP A 274 -4.50 -16.83 -8.67
CA ASP A 274 -4.47 -17.87 -7.64
C ASP A 274 -5.63 -17.69 -6.63
N LEU A 275 -5.92 -16.44 -6.24
CA LEU A 275 -7.04 -16.13 -5.33
C LEU A 275 -8.42 -16.34 -5.96
N ALA A 276 -8.54 -16.23 -7.28
CA ALA A 276 -9.77 -16.48 -8.03
C ALA A 276 -9.97 -17.96 -8.42
N HIS A 277 -8.90 -18.76 -8.44
CA HIS A 277 -8.90 -20.15 -8.89
C HIS A 277 -8.23 -21.09 -7.86
N PRO A 278 -8.89 -21.31 -6.70
CA PRO A 278 -8.33 -22.07 -5.58
C PRO A 278 -7.83 -23.48 -5.98
N ASP A 279 -8.53 -24.14 -6.91
CA ASP A 279 -8.22 -25.50 -7.37
C ASP A 279 -6.91 -25.57 -8.20
N GLN A 280 -6.39 -24.44 -8.64
CA GLN A 280 -5.16 -24.36 -9.42
C GLN A 280 -3.94 -23.97 -8.59
N VAL A 281 -4.12 -23.69 -7.32
CA VAL A 281 -3.02 -23.33 -6.41
C VAL A 281 -2.22 -24.57 -6.03
N PRO A 282 -0.93 -24.67 -6.42
CA PRO A 282 -0.11 -25.82 -6.05
C PRO A 282 0.22 -25.78 -4.57
N ILE A 283 -0.16 -26.80 -3.83
CA ILE A 283 0.17 -26.95 -2.41
C ILE A 283 1.61 -27.40 -2.27
N THR A 284 2.39 -26.68 -1.48
CA THR A 284 3.79 -26.97 -1.18
C THR A 284 4.01 -27.16 0.33
N GLU A 285 5.27 -27.37 0.73
CA GLU A 285 5.63 -27.51 2.15
C GLU A 285 5.73 -26.15 2.91
N ARG A 286 5.29 -25.02 2.33
CA ARG A 286 5.38 -23.70 2.99
C ARG A 286 4.64 -23.67 4.32
N GLY A 287 3.44 -24.26 4.36
CA GLY A 287 2.64 -24.37 5.57
C GLY A 287 3.23 -25.31 6.66
N GLN A 288 4.18 -26.16 6.29
CA GLN A 288 4.87 -27.07 7.21
C GLN A 288 6.18 -26.50 7.76
N ARG A 289 6.64 -25.36 7.22
CA ARG A 289 7.84 -24.68 7.72
C ARG A 289 7.61 -24.26 9.17
N GLN A 290 8.45 -24.79 10.05
CA GLN A 290 8.41 -24.38 11.46
C GLN A 290 8.71 -22.88 11.57
N HIS A 291 7.98 -22.23 12.44
CA HIS A 291 8.27 -20.87 12.85
C HIS A 291 9.71 -20.83 13.42
N GLY A 292 10.57 -20.10 12.75
CA GLY A 292 12.00 -20.15 13.00
C GLY A 292 12.66 -21.27 12.21
N LEU A 293 13.15 -20.95 11.01
CA LEU A 293 14.08 -21.81 10.28
C LEU A 293 15.18 -22.27 11.23
N GLY A 294 15.57 -23.54 11.16
CA GLY A 294 16.67 -24.07 11.97
C GLY A 294 17.88 -23.13 11.91
N LEU A 295 18.56 -22.94 13.03
CA LEU A 295 19.66 -21.97 13.24
C LEU A 295 20.62 -21.81 12.05
N ARG A 296 20.88 -22.91 11.32
CA ARG A 296 21.77 -22.89 10.13
C ARG A 296 21.18 -22.13 8.92
N THR A 297 19.88 -22.21 8.72
CA THR A 297 19.21 -21.51 7.60
C THR A 297 18.97 -20.04 7.93
N GLN A 298 18.68 -19.74 9.20
CA GLN A 298 18.64 -18.36 9.72
C GLN A 298 20.00 -17.70 9.58
N PHE A 299 21.08 -18.39 9.96
CA PHE A 299 22.45 -17.89 9.87
C PHE A 299 22.90 -17.63 8.42
N LYS A 300 22.57 -18.54 7.48
CA LYS A 300 22.85 -18.34 6.05
C LYS A 300 22.09 -17.15 5.44
N ARG A 301 20.83 -16.95 5.83
CA ARG A 301 20.04 -15.80 5.38
C ARG A 301 20.50 -14.51 6.05
N TRP A 302 20.87 -14.58 7.33
CA TRP A 302 21.46 -13.44 8.05
C TRP A 302 22.78 -12.96 7.43
N ILE A 303 23.69 -13.87 7.07
CA ILE A 303 24.94 -13.53 6.37
C ILE A 303 24.64 -12.82 5.03
N LYS A 304 23.68 -13.32 4.24
CA LYS A 304 23.27 -12.66 2.98
C LYS A 304 22.60 -11.28 3.17
N ALA A 305 22.06 -11.00 4.33
CA ALA A 305 21.36 -9.74 4.64
C ALA A 305 22.28 -8.69 5.27
N VAL A 306 23.48 -9.09 5.74
CA VAL A 306 24.45 -8.22 6.43
C VAL A 306 25.70 -7.94 5.55
N GLY A 307 25.95 -8.77 4.52
CA GLY A 307 26.97 -8.57 3.51
C GLY A 307 26.42 -7.98 2.23
#